data_e9689a1bf24a4379c8d6e12d4c3b69d9
#
_entry.id   e9689a1bf24a4379c8d6e12d4c3b69d9
#
_cell.length_a   1.000
_cell.length_b   1.000
_cell.length_c   1.000
_cell.angle_alpha   90.00
_cell.angle_beta   90.00
_cell.angle_gamma   90.00
#
_symmetry.space_group_name_H-M   'P 1'
#
loop_
_entity.id
_entity.type
_entity.pdbx_description
1 polymer ?
#
loop_
_entity_poly.entity_id
_entity_poly.type
_entity_poly.pdbx_seq_one_letter_code
_entity_poly.pdbx_strand_id
1 'polypeptide(L)'
;VWRVASRYALTQDEISLLYNTPISKKSAIVTELWTAKDFELFLDNDRIESKPNPYGFIPFIIFPNLREPKKFWGTSDIPSIIQPQRELNRAISQLSRILELSGNPIAVLENVGSAEDIKVQPGAVWTIPEDAKAYLLDLLQGGGIRLHIDFIDLIYRTLHDITETPRAAYDGIERDLSGAAMNIELGSLIQKVTRKRTIRTNAYHQRAEMVLKLAEKYMSENFEGITHRVVWGPILPADTARQAQNEQLLVQAGVPSRRTAM
;
A
#
# COMPACT_ATOMS: atom_id res chain seq x y z
N VAL A 1 5.90 18.95 29.30
CA VAL A 1 6.92 19.24 28.27
C VAL A 1 6.91 18.10 27.28
N TRP A 2 6.71 18.41 26.01
CA TRP A 2 6.78 17.42 24.95
C TRP A 2 8.24 17.00 24.73
N ARG A 3 8.44 15.69 24.54
CA ARG A 3 9.73 15.10 24.20
C ARG A 3 9.54 14.14 23.03
N VAL A 4 10.48 14.14 22.10
CA VAL A 4 10.51 13.20 20.99
C VAL A 4 11.83 12.44 21.04
N ALA A 5 11.77 11.12 21.05
CA ALA A 5 12.93 10.25 20.96
C ALA A 5 12.98 9.58 19.58
N SER A 6 14.05 9.79 18.85
CA SER A 6 14.37 9.04 17.64
C SER A 6 15.37 7.96 17.99
N ARG A 7 15.05 6.69 17.69
CA ARG A 7 15.88 5.55 18.07
C ARG A 7 16.16 4.65 16.86
N TYR A 8 17.42 4.41 16.57
CA TYR A 8 17.86 3.60 15.45
C TYR A 8 19.17 2.88 15.75
N ALA A 9 19.45 1.79 15.04
CA ALA A 9 20.71 1.06 15.17
C ALA A 9 21.68 1.53 14.09
N LEU A 10 22.92 1.81 14.47
CA LEU A 10 24.03 2.12 13.58
C LEU A 10 25.18 1.13 13.78
N THR A 11 25.93 0.92 12.70
CA THR A 11 27.17 0.14 12.73
C THR A 11 28.31 0.93 13.39
N GLN A 12 29.37 0.23 13.76
CA GLN A 12 30.58 0.85 14.35
C GLN A 12 31.15 1.94 13.45
N ASP A 13 31.22 1.70 12.14
CA ASP A 13 31.80 2.63 11.17
C ASP A 13 30.91 3.90 11.03
N GLU A 14 29.58 3.73 10.97
CA GLU A 14 28.64 4.86 10.92
C GLU A 14 28.70 5.72 12.19
N ILE A 15 28.80 5.11 13.37
CA ILE A 15 28.92 5.84 14.63
C ILE A 15 30.24 6.61 14.70
N SER A 16 31.34 5.98 14.31
CA SER A 16 32.62 6.64 14.27
C SER A 16 32.63 7.82 13.31
N LEU A 17 32.00 7.67 12.16
CA LEU A 17 31.93 8.72 11.15
C LEU A 17 31.02 9.88 11.57
N LEU A 18 29.84 9.59 12.15
CA LEU A 18 28.84 10.61 12.45
C LEU A 18 29.09 11.32 13.79
N TYR A 19 29.59 10.60 14.79
CA TYR A 19 29.69 11.09 16.16
C TYR A 19 31.11 11.12 16.71
N ASN A 20 32.08 10.71 15.92
CA ASN A 20 33.50 10.62 16.31
C ASN A 20 33.72 9.89 17.65
N THR A 21 32.86 8.89 17.92
CA THR A 21 32.86 8.12 19.17
C THR A 21 33.19 6.67 18.86
N PRO A 22 34.33 6.13 19.32
CA PRO A 22 34.66 4.74 19.12
C PRO A 22 33.80 3.85 19.98
N ILE A 23 33.23 2.79 19.40
CA ILE A 23 32.54 1.72 20.11
C ILE A 23 33.24 0.39 19.92
N SER A 24 33.19 -0.46 20.95
CA SER A 24 33.82 -1.81 20.91
C SER A 24 32.88 -2.87 20.30
N LYS A 25 31.59 -2.56 20.13
CA LYS A 25 30.59 -3.44 19.58
C LYS A 25 30.42 -3.21 18.07
N LYS A 26 30.00 -4.23 17.32
CA LYS A 26 29.72 -4.12 15.86
C LYS A 26 28.61 -3.13 15.53
N SER A 27 27.68 -2.88 16.45
CA SER A 27 26.59 -1.91 16.32
C SER A 27 26.14 -1.45 17.69
N ALA A 28 25.56 -0.27 17.76
CA ALA A 28 24.92 0.25 18.97
C ALA A 28 23.63 0.99 18.62
N ILE A 29 22.78 1.19 19.62
CA ILE A 29 21.53 1.91 19.46
C ILE A 29 21.79 3.38 19.77
N VAL A 30 21.59 4.21 18.76
CA VAL A 30 21.60 5.67 18.90
C VAL A 30 20.21 6.13 19.27
N THR A 31 20.09 6.95 20.31
CA THR A 31 18.84 7.60 20.71
C THR A 31 19.05 9.10 20.78
N GLU A 32 18.34 9.83 19.95
CA GLU A 32 18.27 11.28 19.99
C GLU A 32 17.04 11.71 20.75
N LEU A 33 17.18 12.48 21.80
CA LEU A 33 16.09 13.01 22.57
C LEU A 33 15.97 14.53 22.34
N TRP A 34 14.85 14.94 21.79
CA TRP A 34 14.55 16.30 21.44
C TRP A 34 13.48 16.89 22.35
N THR A 35 13.77 18.05 22.91
CA THR A 35 12.82 18.94 23.55
C THR A 35 12.79 20.29 22.80
N ALA A 36 11.91 21.20 23.15
CA ALA A 36 11.95 22.54 22.57
C ALA A 36 13.21 23.31 22.94
N LYS A 37 13.85 22.95 24.08
CA LYS A 37 15.01 23.68 24.62
C LYS A 37 16.32 22.93 24.44
N ASP A 38 16.29 21.60 24.57
CA ASP A 38 17.48 20.77 24.68
C ASP A 38 17.47 19.63 23.68
N PHE A 39 18.67 19.24 23.28
CA PHE A 39 18.98 18.04 22.52
C PHE A 39 19.93 17.18 23.33
N GLU A 40 19.63 15.90 23.45
CA GLU A 40 20.49 14.91 24.10
C GLU A 40 20.70 13.71 23.18
N LEU A 41 21.93 13.24 23.10
CA LEU A 41 22.33 12.08 22.32
C LEU A 41 22.79 10.97 23.24
N PHE A 42 22.23 9.79 23.07
CA PHE A 42 22.59 8.58 23.81
C PHE A 42 23.11 7.52 22.86
N LEU A 43 24.10 6.79 23.31
CA LEU A 43 24.61 5.60 22.67
C LEU A 43 24.34 4.40 23.59
N ASP A 44 23.52 3.48 23.18
CA ASP A 44 22.86 2.49 24.03
C ASP A 44 22.12 3.19 25.19
N ASN A 45 22.69 3.18 26.41
CA ASN A 45 22.14 3.84 27.58
C ASN A 45 23.01 5.02 28.08
N ASP A 46 24.16 5.25 27.45
CA ASP A 46 25.10 6.27 27.87
C ASP A 46 24.85 7.56 27.12
N ARG A 47 24.68 8.66 27.86
CA ARG A 47 24.54 9.99 27.28
C ARG A 47 25.90 10.51 26.84
N ILE A 48 26.10 10.65 25.53
CA ILE A 48 27.37 11.13 24.95
C ILE A 48 27.35 12.62 24.65
N GLU A 49 26.19 13.22 24.42
CA GLU A 49 26.08 14.65 24.15
C GLU A 49 24.83 15.24 24.80
N SER A 50 24.94 16.47 25.27
CA SER A 50 23.81 17.32 25.70
C SER A 50 24.09 18.75 25.32
N LYS A 51 23.21 19.36 24.55
CA LYS A 51 23.35 20.74 24.10
C LYS A 51 21.98 21.42 23.96
N PRO A 52 21.92 22.76 23.99
CA PRO A 52 20.70 23.47 23.67
C PRO A 52 20.21 23.11 22.27
N ASN A 53 18.87 22.95 22.14
CA ASN A 53 18.29 22.71 20.84
C ASN A 53 18.50 23.92 19.93
N PRO A 54 19.23 23.79 18.82
CA PRO A 54 19.55 24.91 17.95
C PRO A 54 18.33 25.52 17.26
N TYR A 55 17.24 24.79 17.16
CA TYR A 55 16.05 25.20 16.40
C TYR A 55 15.05 25.99 17.24
N GLY A 56 15.01 25.81 18.57
CA GLY A 56 14.00 26.38 19.45
C GLY A 56 12.63 25.73 19.38
N PHE A 57 12.49 24.66 18.59
CA PHE A 57 11.29 23.82 18.48
C PHE A 57 11.70 22.36 18.24
N ILE A 58 10.78 21.43 18.42
CA ILE A 58 11.01 20.02 18.14
C ILE A 58 10.90 19.78 16.63
N PRO A 59 11.98 19.36 15.90
CA PRO A 59 11.99 19.28 14.44
C PRO A 59 11.36 17.99 13.90
N PHE A 60 10.22 17.60 14.47
CA PHE A 60 9.48 16.41 14.07
C PHE A 60 8.03 16.73 13.77
N ILE A 61 7.54 16.15 12.69
CA ILE A 61 6.15 16.27 12.25
C ILE A 61 5.54 14.91 12.14
N ILE A 62 4.36 14.73 12.71
CA ILE A 62 3.64 13.47 12.69
C ILE A 62 2.63 13.50 11.54
N PHE A 63 2.72 12.49 10.67
CA PHE A 63 1.79 12.23 9.58
C PHE A 63 0.92 11.02 9.91
N PRO A 64 -0.13 11.15 10.72
CA PRO A 64 -1.00 10.02 11.02
C PRO A 64 -1.77 9.60 9.76
N ASN A 65 -1.96 8.28 9.56
CA ASN A 65 -2.72 7.79 8.43
C ASN A 65 -4.23 8.09 8.59
N LEU A 66 -4.83 7.57 9.66
CA LEU A 66 -6.16 7.91 10.11
C LEU A 66 -6.09 8.31 11.58
N ARG A 67 -6.76 9.42 11.94
CA ARG A 67 -6.82 9.82 13.34
C ARG A 67 -7.82 8.96 14.09
N GLU A 68 -7.40 8.47 15.24
CA GLU A 68 -8.24 7.74 16.17
C GLU A 68 -8.16 8.42 17.55
N PRO A 69 -9.30 8.66 18.22
CA PRO A 69 -9.31 9.22 19.56
C PRO A 69 -8.38 8.45 20.49
N LYS A 70 -7.61 9.17 21.30
CA LYS A 70 -6.66 8.61 22.27
C LYS A 70 -5.44 7.87 21.69
N LYS A 71 -5.30 7.74 20.37
CA LYS A 71 -4.11 7.18 19.73
C LYS A 71 -3.26 8.27 19.09
N PHE A 72 -2.01 8.36 19.52
CA PHE A 72 -1.06 9.36 19.03
C PHE A 72 -0.67 9.15 17.57
N TRP A 73 -0.39 7.91 17.18
CA TRP A 73 0.06 7.55 15.84
C TRP A 73 -1.08 7.35 14.83
N GLY A 74 -2.33 7.30 15.31
CA GLY A 74 -3.47 6.95 14.49
C GLY A 74 -3.53 5.45 14.15
N THR A 75 -4.33 5.11 13.14
CA THR A 75 -4.58 3.72 12.72
C THR A 75 -4.07 3.50 11.30
N SER A 76 -3.40 2.36 11.08
CA SER A 76 -2.98 1.91 9.76
C SER A 76 -4.13 1.25 9.00
N ASP A 77 -4.10 1.28 7.65
CA ASP A 77 -5.04 0.52 6.81
C ASP A 77 -4.69 -0.98 6.77
N ILE A 78 -3.46 -1.35 7.14
CA ILE A 78 -2.93 -2.73 6.97
C ILE A 78 -3.63 -3.77 7.85
N PRO A 79 -3.90 -3.54 9.15
CA PRO A 79 -4.46 -4.57 10.02
C PRO A 79 -5.77 -5.18 9.52
N SER A 80 -6.63 -4.39 8.88
CA SER A 80 -7.92 -4.84 8.36
C SER A 80 -7.81 -5.81 7.18
N ILE A 81 -6.71 -5.77 6.43
CA ILE A 81 -6.50 -6.60 5.23
C ILE A 81 -5.65 -7.85 5.49
N ILE A 82 -5.01 -7.98 6.65
CA ILE A 82 -4.09 -9.09 6.93
C ILE A 82 -4.79 -10.44 6.79
N GLN A 83 -5.96 -10.62 7.39
CA GLN A 83 -6.68 -11.88 7.35
C GLN A 83 -7.24 -12.19 5.95
N PRO A 84 -7.97 -11.29 5.27
CA PRO A 84 -8.39 -11.52 3.89
C PRO A 84 -7.21 -11.82 2.94
N GLN A 85 -6.06 -11.15 3.10
CA GLN A 85 -4.88 -11.43 2.28
C GLN A 85 -4.31 -12.84 2.53
N ARG A 86 -4.28 -13.29 3.77
CA ARG A 86 -3.85 -14.67 4.10
C ARG A 86 -4.80 -15.70 3.48
N GLU A 87 -6.11 -15.47 3.57
CA GLU A 87 -7.10 -16.35 2.95
C GLU A 87 -6.98 -16.38 1.42
N LEU A 88 -6.75 -15.23 0.80
CA LEU A 88 -6.49 -15.13 -0.63
C LEU A 88 -5.29 -15.98 -1.05
N ASN A 89 -4.17 -15.82 -0.36
CA ASN A 89 -2.94 -16.57 -0.63
C ASN A 89 -3.17 -18.08 -0.44
N ARG A 90 -3.91 -18.49 0.60
CA ARG A 90 -4.26 -19.88 0.86
C ARG A 90 -5.15 -20.45 -0.25
N ALA A 91 -6.19 -19.72 -0.64
CA ALA A 91 -7.12 -20.16 -1.69
C ALA A 91 -6.42 -20.34 -3.05
N ILE A 92 -5.55 -19.38 -3.42
CA ILE A 92 -4.75 -19.48 -4.65
C ILE A 92 -3.80 -20.67 -4.60
N SER A 93 -3.13 -20.91 -3.48
CA SER A 93 -2.24 -22.06 -3.31
C SER A 93 -2.98 -23.39 -3.38
N GLN A 94 -4.19 -23.46 -2.82
CA GLN A 94 -5.05 -24.64 -2.92
C GLN A 94 -5.52 -24.88 -4.35
N LEU A 95 -5.93 -23.83 -5.07
CA LEU A 95 -6.32 -23.94 -6.47
C LEU A 95 -5.14 -24.43 -7.33
N SER A 96 -3.95 -23.91 -7.13
CA SER A 96 -2.73 -24.35 -7.82
C SER A 96 -2.49 -25.85 -7.60
N ARG A 97 -2.64 -26.32 -6.35
CA ARG A 97 -2.47 -27.74 -6.02
C ARG A 97 -3.55 -28.64 -6.63
N ILE A 98 -4.80 -28.17 -6.67
CA ILE A 98 -5.90 -28.89 -7.33
C ILE A 98 -5.61 -29.01 -8.83
N LEU A 99 -5.14 -27.95 -9.48
CA LEU A 99 -4.80 -27.95 -10.90
C LEU A 99 -3.61 -28.88 -11.18
N GLU A 100 -2.60 -28.93 -10.32
CA GLU A 100 -1.47 -29.84 -10.42
C GLU A 100 -1.91 -31.31 -10.34
N LEU A 101 -2.76 -31.66 -9.35
CA LEU A 101 -3.32 -33.02 -9.20
C LEU A 101 -4.23 -33.39 -10.37
N SER A 102 -4.96 -32.43 -10.90
CA SER A 102 -5.84 -32.59 -12.05
C SER A 102 -5.06 -32.82 -13.35
N GLY A 103 -3.91 -32.19 -13.49
CA GLY A 103 -2.99 -32.39 -14.62
C GLY A 103 -2.29 -33.74 -14.60
N ASN A 104 -2.26 -34.41 -13.44
CA ASN A 104 -1.72 -35.76 -13.25
C ASN A 104 -2.80 -36.70 -12.68
N PRO A 105 -3.80 -37.08 -13.48
CA PRO A 105 -4.92 -37.84 -12.99
C PRO A 105 -4.48 -39.22 -12.45
N ILE A 106 -5.10 -39.64 -11.34
CA ILE A 106 -4.87 -40.95 -10.74
C ILE A 106 -5.68 -41.98 -11.53
N ALA A 107 -5.01 -42.97 -12.08
CA ALA A 107 -5.69 -44.11 -12.68
C ALA A 107 -6.14 -45.10 -11.58
N VAL A 108 -7.41 -45.40 -11.57
CA VAL A 108 -7.99 -46.43 -10.69
C VAL A 108 -8.29 -47.65 -11.50
N LEU A 109 -7.83 -48.80 -11.00
CA LEU A 109 -8.01 -50.10 -11.59
C LEU A 109 -8.74 -51.00 -10.59
N GLU A 110 -9.89 -51.53 -10.97
CA GLU A 110 -10.68 -52.45 -10.15
C GLU A 110 -10.63 -53.86 -10.78
N ASN A 111 -10.47 -54.89 -9.95
CA ASN A 111 -10.42 -56.30 -10.35
C ASN A 111 -9.28 -56.66 -11.33
N VAL A 112 -8.16 -55.97 -11.27
CA VAL A 112 -6.96 -56.29 -12.06
C VAL A 112 -6.01 -57.11 -11.20
N GLY A 113 -5.66 -58.34 -11.66
CA GLY A 113 -4.85 -59.26 -10.89
C GLY A 113 -3.38 -58.86 -10.70
N SER A 114 -2.80 -58.11 -11.62
CA SER A 114 -1.53 -57.41 -11.46
C SER A 114 -1.51 -56.15 -12.30
N ALA A 115 -0.91 -55.09 -11.78
CA ALA A 115 -0.80 -53.78 -12.44
C ALA A 115 0.62 -53.51 -13.00
N GLU A 116 1.50 -54.50 -12.98
CA GLU A 116 2.94 -54.34 -13.31
C GLU A 116 3.20 -53.88 -14.75
N ASP A 117 2.29 -54.24 -15.68
CA ASP A 117 2.43 -53.92 -17.11
C ASP A 117 1.67 -52.64 -17.51
N ILE A 118 0.98 -51.99 -16.58
CA ILE A 118 0.15 -50.83 -16.90
C ILE A 118 0.97 -49.52 -16.73
N LYS A 119 1.35 -48.92 -17.87
CA LYS A 119 2.07 -47.65 -17.88
C LYS A 119 1.10 -46.48 -17.98
N VAL A 120 1.15 -45.60 -17.02
CA VAL A 120 0.42 -44.33 -17.04
C VAL A 120 1.26 -43.28 -17.77
N GLN A 121 0.99 -43.07 -19.05
CA GLN A 121 1.64 -42.06 -19.87
C GLN A 121 0.66 -41.51 -20.92
N PRO A 122 0.83 -40.29 -21.41
CA PRO A 122 0.00 -39.73 -22.47
C PRO A 122 -0.02 -40.64 -23.69
N GLY A 123 -1.23 -40.99 -24.17
CA GLY A 123 -1.41 -41.88 -25.34
C GLY A 123 -1.29 -43.37 -25.05
N ALA A 124 -1.14 -43.80 -23.80
CA ALA A 124 -1.14 -45.24 -23.46
C ALA A 124 -2.54 -45.84 -23.66
N VAL A 125 -2.57 -47.02 -24.27
CA VAL A 125 -3.79 -47.86 -24.41
C VAL A 125 -3.66 -49.03 -23.44
N TRP A 126 -4.64 -49.18 -22.56
CA TRP A 126 -4.67 -50.25 -21.59
C TRP A 126 -5.60 -51.37 -22.06
N THR A 127 -5.11 -52.60 -22.06
CA THR A 127 -5.93 -53.80 -22.25
C THR A 127 -6.25 -54.35 -20.86
N ILE A 128 -7.52 -54.39 -20.50
CA ILE A 128 -7.99 -54.86 -19.20
C ILE A 128 -8.87 -56.06 -19.37
N PRO A 129 -8.94 -57.01 -18.39
CA PRO A 129 -9.85 -58.17 -18.39
C PRO A 129 -11.33 -57.75 -18.51
N GLU A 130 -12.20 -58.67 -19.00
CA GLU A 130 -13.63 -58.38 -19.22
C GLU A 130 -14.36 -57.92 -17.94
N ASP A 131 -13.96 -58.40 -16.76
CA ASP A 131 -14.56 -58.02 -15.47
C ASP A 131 -13.85 -56.87 -14.78
N ALA A 132 -12.82 -56.30 -15.38
CA ALA A 132 -12.06 -55.18 -14.80
C ALA A 132 -12.62 -53.86 -15.25
N LYS A 133 -12.43 -52.83 -14.40
CA LYS A 133 -12.74 -51.44 -14.71
C LYS A 133 -11.50 -50.58 -14.57
N ALA A 134 -11.28 -49.72 -15.55
CA ALA A 134 -10.23 -48.71 -15.49
C ALA A 134 -10.87 -47.35 -15.73
N TYR A 135 -10.61 -46.43 -14.84
CA TYR A 135 -11.03 -45.02 -15.00
C TYR A 135 -10.01 -44.08 -14.38
N LEU A 136 -9.99 -42.88 -14.89
CA LEU A 136 -9.21 -41.81 -14.27
C LEU A 136 -10.07 -41.17 -13.18
N LEU A 137 -9.49 -41.02 -11.97
CA LEU A 137 -10.16 -40.35 -10.88
C LEU A 137 -10.23 -38.86 -11.21
N ASP A 138 -11.41 -38.41 -11.61
CA ASP A 138 -11.66 -37.01 -11.86
C ASP A 138 -11.97 -36.30 -10.52
N LEU A 139 -10.97 -35.59 -9.99
CA LEU A 139 -11.08 -34.78 -8.78
C LEU A 139 -11.88 -33.49 -9.00
N LEU A 140 -12.27 -33.23 -10.25
CA LEU A 140 -12.91 -31.98 -10.66
C LEU A 140 -14.40 -32.12 -11.00
N GLN A 141 -14.96 -33.32 -10.83
CA GLN A 141 -16.39 -33.54 -11.08
C GLN A 141 -17.26 -32.60 -10.26
N GLY A 142 -18.26 -32.01 -10.90
CA GLY A 142 -19.26 -31.15 -10.22
C GLY A 142 -18.91 -29.69 -10.10
N GLY A 143 -17.95 -29.15 -10.84
CA GLY A 143 -17.72 -27.69 -10.86
C GLY A 143 -16.90 -27.15 -9.69
N GLY A 144 -16.15 -28.01 -8.97
CA GLY A 144 -15.34 -27.64 -7.82
C GLY A 144 -14.32 -26.52 -8.11
N ILE A 145 -13.68 -26.53 -9.29
CA ILE A 145 -12.74 -25.46 -9.69
C ILE A 145 -13.46 -24.12 -9.77
N ARG A 146 -14.66 -24.11 -10.36
CA ARG A 146 -15.43 -22.86 -10.50
C ARG A 146 -15.76 -22.28 -9.14
N LEU A 147 -16.15 -23.11 -8.18
CA LEU A 147 -16.41 -22.67 -6.81
C LEU A 147 -15.16 -22.06 -6.15
N HIS A 148 -13.96 -22.64 -6.39
CA HIS A 148 -12.72 -22.06 -5.90
C HIS A 148 -12.41 -20.70 -6.54
N ILE A 149 -12.63 -20.56 -7.84
CA ILE A 149 -12.44 -19.30 -8.56
C ILE A 149 -13.40 -18.25 -8.04
N ASP A 150 -14.69 -18.59 -7.89
CA ASP A 150 -15.72 -17.68 -7.36
C ASP A 150 -15.39 -17.28 -5.91
N PHE A 151 -14.86 -18.18 -5.10
CA PHE A 151 -14.41 -17.88 -3.74
C PHE A 151 -13.19 -16.95 -3.72
N ILE A 152 -12.21 -17.16 -4.59
CA ILE A 152 -11.06 -16.25 -4.75
C ILE A 152 -11.53 -14.84 -5.16
N ASP A 153 -12.44 -14.77 -6.12
CA ASP A 153 -13.00 -13.49 -6.57
C ASP A 153 -13.80 -12.79 -5.44
N LEU A 154 -14.53 -13.55 -4.63
CA LEU A 154 -15.21 -13.00 -3.45
C LEU A 154 -14.23 -12.38 -2.46
N ILE A 155 -13.15 -13.09 -2.12
CA ILE A 155 -12.12 -12.57 -1.20
C ILE A 155 -11.47 -11.32 -1.82
N TYR A 156 -11.17 -11.35 -3.10
CA TYR A 156 -10.55 -10.25 -3.82
C TYR A 156 -11.44 -8.99 -3.79
N ARG A 157 -12.74 -9.13 -4.06
CA ARG A 157 -13.72 -8.03 -3.91
C ARG A 157 -13.76 -7.51 -2.49
N THR A 158 -13.80 -8.41 -1.50
CA THR A 158 -13.82 -8.02 -0.08
C THR A 158 -12.58 -7.20 0.29
N LEU A 159 -11.40 -7.53 -0.24
CA LEU A 159 -10.18 -6.74 -0.04
C LEU A 159 -10.33 -5.32 -0.61
N HIS A 160 -10.89 -5.18 -1.81
CA HIS A 160 -11.15 -3.87 -2.42
C HIS A 160 -12.16 -3.05 -1.62
N ASP A 161 -13.21 -3.69 -1.12
CA ASP A 161 -14.25 -3.02 -0.31
C ASP A 161 -13.67 -2.53 1.02
N ILE A 162 -12.92 -3.38 1.73
CA ILE A 162 -12.28 -3.01 3.02
C ILE A 162 -11.25 -1.89 2.82
N THR A 163 -10.51 -1.92 1.72
CA THR A 163 -9.49 -0.91 1.42
C THR A 163 -10.06 0.36 0.83
N GLU A 164 -11.34 0.41 0.50
CA GLU A 164 -11.97 1.53 -0.23
C GLU A 164 -11.21 1.89 -1.52
N THR A 165 -10.66 0.86 -2.20
CA THR A 165 -9.88 1.00 -3.43
C THR A 165 -10.51 0.14 -4.51
N PRO A 166 -11.47 0.65 -5.26
CA PRO A 166 -12.21 -0.13 -6.25
C PRO A 166 -11.29 -0.68 -7.33
N ARG A 167 -11.63 -1.86 -7.84
CA ARG A 167 -10.86 -2.58 -8.87
C ARG A 167 -10.59 -1.73 -10.12
N ALA A 168 -11.58 -0.95 -10.51
CA ALA A 168 -11.47 0.00 -11.63
C ALA A 168 -10.27 0.97 -11.55
N ALA A 169 -9.70 1.16 -10.36
CA ALA A 169 -8.50 1.99 -10.18
C ALA A 169 -7.21 1.31 -10.69
N TYR A 170 -7.20 -0.01 -10.89
CA TYR A 170 -6.00 -0.81 -11.19
C TYR A 170 -6.08 -1.58 -12.52
N ASP A 171 -7.23 -2.15 -12.85
CA ASP A 171 -7.34 -3.11 -13.96
C ASP A 171 -7.57 -2.47 -15.34
N GLY A 172 -7.53 -1.14 -15.43
CA GLY A 172 -8.01 -0.47 -16.62
C GLY A 172 -9.51 -0.72 -16.81
N ILE A 173 -10.21 0.22 -17.35
CA ILE A 173 -11.65 0.08 -17.54
C ILE A 173 -11.86 -0.64 -18.85
N GLU A 174 -12.26 -1.91 -18.82
CA GLU A 174 -12.66 -2.68 -20.02
C GLU A 174 -13.88 -2.09 -20.75
N ARG A 175 -14.50 -1.06 -20.16
CA ARG A 175 -15.66 -0.36 -20.72
C ARG A 175 -15.34 1.12 -20.84
N ASP A 176 -15.72 1.71 -21.96
CA ASP A 176 -15.77 3.17 -22.12
C ASP A 176 -16.82 3.78 -21.18
N LEU A 177 -16.46 3.89 -19.91
CA LEU A 177 -17.30 4.56 -18.94
C LEU A 177 -17.26 6.07 -19.17
N SER A 178 -18.43 6.71 -19.13
CA SER A 178 -18.47 8.17 -19.09
C SER A 178 -17.72 8.68 -17.85
N GLY A 179 -17.16 9.89 -17.92
CA GLY A 179 -16.46 10.47 -16.75
C GLY A 179 -17.33 10.53 -15.48
N ALA A 180 -18.65 10.66 -15.62
CA ALA A 180 -19.60 10.62 -14.51
C ALA A 180 -19.71 9.22 -13.90
N ALA A 181 -19.80 8.17 -14.71
CA ALA A 181 -19.85 6.79 -14.25
C ALA A 181 -18.52 6.39 -13.55
N MET A 182 -17.39 6.82 -14.10
CA MET A 182 -16.07 6.62 -13.48
C MET A 182 -15.98 7.30 -12.11
N ASN A 183 -16.45 8.53 -11.96
CA ASN A 183 -16.46 9.23 -10.69
C ASN A 183 -17.33 8.52 -9.62
N ILE A 184 -18.43 7.91 -10.02
CA ILE A 184 -19.29 7.12 -9.11
C ILE A 184 -18.54 5.86 -8.67
N GLU A 185 -17.95 5.13 -9.62
CA GLU A 185 -17.21 3.89 -9.32
C GLU A 185 -15.98 4.13 -8.46
N LEU A 186 -15.26 5.22 -8.67
CA LEU A 186 -14.09 5.61 -7.88
C LEU A 186 -14.45 6.44 -6.64
N GLY A 187 -15.73 6.63 -6.34
CA GLY A 187 -16.21 7.48 -5.24
C GLY A 187 -15.63 7.13 -3.87
N SER A 188 -15.51 5.83 -3.53
CA SER A 188 -14.92 5.37 -2.28
C SER A 188 -13.45 5.76 -2.16
N LEU A 189 -12.67 5.60 -3.23
CA LEU A 189 -11.27 6.01 -3.30
C LEU A 189 -11.12 7.54 -3.15
N ILE A 190 -11.96 8.31 -3.84
CA ILE A 190 -11.95 9.77 -3.76
C ILE A 190 -12.22 10.23 -2.33
N GLN A 191 -13.21 9.65 -1.67
CA GLN A 191 -13.53 9.96 -0.27
C GLN A 191 -12.39 9.59 0.67
N LYS A 192 -11.79 8.39 0.52
CA LYS A 192 -10.62 7.95 1.29
C LYS A 192 -9.46 8.94 1.16
N VAL A 193 -9.10 9.30 -0.07
CA VAL A 193 -8.01 10.25 -0.33
C VAL A 193 -8.33 11.63 0.25
N THR A 194 -9.58 12.10 0.12
CA THR A 194 -10.01 13.39 0.68
C THR A 194 -9.88 13.41 2.20
N ARG A 195 -10.32 12.35 2.91
CA ARG A 195 -10.12 12.23 4.37
C ARG A 195 -8.64 12.29 4.74
N LYS A 196 -7.78 11.57 4.01
CA LYS A 196 -6.33 11.58 4.24
C LYS A 196 -5.70 12.94 3.95
N ARG A 197 -6.12 13.63 2.89
CA ARG A 197 -5.66 14.98 2.56
C ARG A 197 -5.99 15.98 3.68
N THR A 198 -7.19 15.92 4.25
CA THR A 198 -7.59 16.78 5.37
C THR A 198 -6.64 16.64 6.57
N ILE A 199 -6.30 15.39 6.93
CA ILE A 199 -5.37 15.12 8.03
C ILE A 199 -3.95 15.63 7.70
N ARG A 200 -3.47 15.35 6.49
CA ARG A 200 -2.12 15.69 6.04
C ARG A 200 -1.92 17.18 5.78
N THR A 201 -2.95 17.91 5.43
CA THR A 201 -2.88 19.36 5.24
C THR A 201 -2.29 20.05 6.47
N ASN A 202 -2.73 19.70 7.66
CA ASN A 202 -2.16 20.24 8.90
C ASN A 202 -0.66 19.93 9.07
N ALA A 203 -0.26 18.71 8.75
CA ALA A 203 1.15 18.31 8.84
C ALA A 203 2.01 19.05 7.81
N TYR A 204 1.49 19.30 6.61
CA TYR A 204 2.18 20.11 5.60
C TYR A 204 2.28 21.59 6.00
N HIS A 205 1.26 22.15 6.65
CA HIS A 205 1.33 23.50 7.21
C HIS A 205 2.43 23.58 8.27
N GLN A 206 2.46 22.67 9.24
CA GLN A 206 3.51 22.62 10.25
C GLN A 206 4.90 22.47 9.62
N ARG A 207 5.02 21.65 8.57
CA ARG A 207 6.29 21.49 7.83
C ARG A 207 6.73 22.80 7.19
N ALA A 208 5.83 23.50 6.52
CA ALA A 208 6.15 24.76 5.87
C ALA A 208 6.58 25.81 6.90
N GLU A 209 5.87 25.94 8.01
CA GLU A 209 6.25 26.85 9.11
C GLU A 209 7.64 26.52 9.68
N MET A 210 7.95 25.24 9.89
CA MET A 210 9.26 24.83 10.38
C MET A 210 10.37 25.16 9.37
N VAL A 211 10.12 24.92 8.07
CA VAL A 211 11.09 25.26 7.00
C VAL A 211 11.32 26.77 6.94
N LEU A 212 10.28 27.59 7.02
CA LEU A 212 10.41 29.04 7.03
C LEU A 212 11.22 29.51 8.25
N LYS A 213 10.96 29.01 9.45
CA LYS A 213 11.75 29.31 10.65
C LYS A 213 13.23 28.93 10.52
N LEU A 214 13.51 27.81 9.88
CA LEU A 214 14.89 27.40 9.61
C LEU A 214 15.56 28.33 8.58
N ALA A 215 14.85 28.70 7.52
CA ALA A 215 15.34 29.62 6.51
C ALA A 215 15.62 31.01 7.10
N GLU A 216 14.72 31.56 7.92
CA GLU A 216 14.95 32.82 8.66
C GLU A 216 16.24 32.75 9.49
N LYS A 217 16.43 31.64 10.19
CA LYS A 217 17.58 31.48 11.08
C LYS A 217 18.93 31.32 10.35
N TYR A 218 18.96 30.59 9.27
CA TYR A 218 20.21 30.18 8.62
C TYR A 218 20.50 30.92 7.30
N MET A 219 19.47 31.50 6.66
CA MET A 219 19.63 32.25 5.40
C MET A 219 19.55 33.76 5.57
N SER A 220 19.31 34.23 6.79
CA SER A 220 19.13 35.67 7.09
C SER A 220 18.01 36.35 6.28
N GLU A 221 17.03 35.56 5.86
CA GLU A 221 15.84 36.03 5.16
C GLU A 221 14.74 36.36 6.18
N ASN A 222 13.82 37.28 5.85
CA ASN A 222 12.65 37.55 6.68
C ASN A 222 11.40 37.05 5.96
N PHE A 223 10.69 36.13 6.60
CA PHE A 223 9.43 35.56 6.11
C PHE A 223 8.22 35.99 6.97
N GLU A 224 8.38 37.02 7.81
CA GLU A 224 7.29 37.53 8.64
C GLU A 224 6.10 37.95 7.76
N GLY A 225 4.90 37.49 8.11
CA GLY A 225 3.67 37.81 7.38
C GLY A 225 3.40 36.96 6.14
N ILE A 226 4.30 36.02 5.76
CA ILE A 226 4.05 35.13 4.67
C ILE A 226 3.01 34.07 5.09
N THR A 227 1.91 34.02 4.35
CA THR A 227 0.91 32.95 4.46
C THR A 227 1.15 31.89 3.39
N HIS A 228 1.11 30.65 3.79
CA HIS A 228 1.23 29.52 2.87
C HIS A 228 -0.05 28.70 2.82
N ARG A 229 -0.36 28.12 1.66
CA ARG A 229 -1.51 27.27 1.43
C ARG A 229 -1.09 25.98 0.77
N VAL A 230 -1.56 24.86 1.31
CA VAL A 230 -1.38 23.55 0.68
C VAL A 230 -2.38 23.42 -0.47
N VAL A 231 -1.88 23.24 -1.68
CA VAL A 231 -2.68 23.00 -2.89
C VAL A 231 -2.53 21.55 -3.28
N TRP A 232 -3.63 20.83 -3.26
CA TRP A 232 -3.67 19.45 -3.70
C TRP A 232 -4.02 19.39 -5.19
N GLY A 233 -3.27 18.61 -5.95
CA GLY A 233 -3.63 18.27 -7.32
C GLY A 233 -4.93 17.43 -7.39
N PRO A 234 -5.49 17.22 -8.60
CA PRO A 234 -6.63 16.34 -8.79
C PRO A 234 -6.32 14.91 -8.31
N ILE A 235 -7.34 14.19 -7.84
CA ILE A 235 -7.18 12.80 -7.36
C ILE A 235 -7.11 11.85 -8.56
N LEU A 236 -7.92 12.12 -9.57
CA LEU A 236 -7.97 11.35 -10.82
C LEU A 236 -7.25 12.10 -11.93
N PRO A 237 -6.62 11.40 -12.87
CA PRO A 237 -6.11 12.03 -14.07
C PRO A 237 -7.25 12.79 -14.79
N ALA A 238 -7.00 14.03 -15.13
CA ALA A 238 -7.93 14.79 -15.93
C ALA A 238 -7.66 14.47 -17.42
N ASP A 239 -8.72 14.19 -18.17
CA ASP A 239 -8.65 14.16 -19.62
C ASP A 239 -8.52 15.61 -20.13
N THR A 240 -7.28 16.06 -20.21
CA THR A 240 -6.95 17.43 -20.62
C THR A 240 -7.41 17.73 -22.04
N ALA A 241 -7.44 16.73 -22.94
CA ALA A 241 -7.90 16.89 -24.30
C ALA A 241 -9.40 17.17 -24.34
N ARG A 242 -10.16 16.40 -23.59
CA ARG A 242 -11.62 16.58 -23.47
C ARG A 242 -12.00 17.87 -22.74
N GLN A 243 -11.22 18.26 -21.72
CA GLN A 243 -11.40 19.54 -21.05
C GLN A 243 -11.17 20.71 -22.01
N ALA A 244 -10.07 20.68 -22.77
CA ALA A 244 -9.77 21.72 -23.76
C ALA A 244 -10.86 21.82 -24.85
N GLN A 245 -11.40 20.69 -25.31
CA GLN A 245 -12.52 20.70 -26.26
C GLN A 245 -13.79 21.31 -25.66
N ASN A 246 -14.12 20.93 -24.41
CA ASN A 246 -15.28 21.49 -23.72
C ASN A 246 -15.13 23.00 -23.48
N GLU A 247 -13.95 23.46 -23.06
CA GLU A 247 -13.66 24.87 -22.88
C GLU A 247 -13.74 25.63 -24.21
N GLN A 248 -13.23 25.07 -25.29
CA GLN A 248 -13.34 25.65 -26.62
C GLN A 248 -14.83 25.82 -27.05
N LEU A 249 -15.64 24.79 -26.82
CA LEU A 249 -17.09 24.84 -27.09
C LEU A 249 -17.80 25.90 -26.24
N LEU A 250 -17.46 25.99 -24.96
CA LEU A 250 -18.03 26.97 -24.04
C LEU A 250 -17.62 28.43 -24.43
N VAL A 251 -16.37 28.62 -24.85
CA VAL A 251 -15.92 29.93 -25.36
C VAL A 251 -16.62 30.30 -26.66
N GLN A 252 -16.80 29.34 -27.56
CA GLN A 252 -17.56 29.53 -28.82
C GLN A 252 -19.03 29.85 -28.54
N ALA A 253 -19.62 29.22 -27.53
CA ALA A 253 -20.99 29.49 -27.10
C ALA A 253 -21.15 30.82 -26.31
N GLY A 254 -20.06 31.55 -26.05
CA GLY A 254 -20.08 32.84 -25.34
C GLY A 254 -20.29 32.76 -23.83
N VAL A 255 -20.20 31.55 -23.23
CA VAL A 255 -20.43 31.35 -21.80
C VAL A 255 -19.26 31.87 -20.92
N PRO A 256 -18.01 31.47 -21.11
CA PRO A 256 -16.85 32.08 -20.47
C PRO A 256 -16.08 32.98 -21.44
N SER A 257 -15.38 33.99 -20.90
CA SER A 257 -14.43 34.77 -21.70
C SER A 257 -13.15 33.95 -21.98
N ARG A 258 -12.44 34.27 -23.07
CA ARG A 258 -11.11 33.67 -23.37
C ARG A 258 -10.11 33.84 -22.22
N ARG A 259 -10.26 34.88 -21.42
CA ARG A 259 -9.39 35.17 -20.27
C ARG A 259 -9.69 34.30 -19.04
N THR A 260 -10.88 33.74 -18.98
CA THR A 260 -11.32 32.86 -17.86
C THR A 260 -11.04 31.38 -18.19
N ALA A 261 -10.87 31.04 -19.47
CA ALA A 261 -10.56 29.68 -19.94
C ALA A 261 -9.04 29.37 -19.98
N MET A 262 -8.18 30.35 -19.76
CA MET A 262 -6.74 30.23 -19.55
C MET A 262 -6.42 30.16 -18.05
#